data_1c2e605c21bebb439aa1787234a27c5f
#
_entry.id   1c2e605c21bebb439aa1787234a27c5f
#
_cell.length_a   1.000
_cell.length_b   1.000
_cell.length_c   1.000
_cell.angle_alpha   90.00
_cell.angle_beta   90.00
_cell.angle_gamma   90.00
#
_symmetry.space_group_name_H-M   'P 1'
#
loop_
_entity.id
_entity.type
_entity.pdbx_description
1 polymer ?
#
loop_
_entity_poly.entity_id
_entity_poly.type
_entity_poly.pdbx_seq_one_letter_code
_entity_poly.pdbx_strand_id
1 'polypeptide(L)'
;MIGLDTNVLARYYIDDAADSEAQRQRVAARRLIESGQPLMVSKSVILELEWVMRGYYGFSPTQVSAVMHHLLEQAHITFEDRAAVEQALANFEMGIGFADALHHASYKSCASVATFDDRTFARRAKALGLAPPVMLVSRQTAEPRR
;
A
#
# COMPACT_ATOMS: atom_id res chain seq x y z
N MET A 1 -18.47 13.48 -1.04
CA MET A 1 -17.15 12.81 -1.17
C MET A 1 -17.32 11.56 -2.01
N ILE A 2 -16.41 11.34 -2.96
CA ILE A 2 -16.49 10.21 -3.89
C ILE A 2 -15.35 9.25 -3.56
N GLY A 3 -15.68 7.98 -3.31
CA GLY A 3 -14.69 6.92 -3.13
C GLY A 3 -14.15 6.46 -4.48
N LEU A 4 -12.83 6.27 -4.55
CA LEU A 4 -12.16 5.84 -5.78
C LEU A 4 -11.87 4.35 -5.73
N ASP A 5 -12.23 3.64 -6.81
CA ASP A 5 -11.82 2.26 -7.00
C ASP A 5 -10.40 2.21 -7.55
N THR A 6 -9.76 1.05 -7.41
CA THR A 6 -8.37 0.85 -7.83
C THR A 6 -8.17 1.16 -9.31
N ASN A 7 -9.10 0.75 -10.18
CA ASN A 7 -8.94 0.95 -11.61
C ASN A 7 -8.94 2.43 -12.01
N VAL A 8 -9.63 3.29 -11.26
CA VAL A 8 -9.61 4.73 -11.53
C VAL A 8 -8.21 5.29 -11.28
N LEU A 9 -7.59 4.92 -10.16
CA LEU A 9 -6.23 5.34 -9.84
C LEU A 9 -5.23 4.72 -10.80
N ALA A 10 -5.39 3.45 -11.14
CA ALA A 10 -4.51 2.77 -12.08
C ALA A 10 -4.53 3.46 -13.45
N ARG A 11 -5.70 3.80 -13.96
CA ARG A 11 -5.82 4.52 -15.24
C ARG A 11 -5.21 5.92 -15.17
N TYR A 12 -5.28 6.55 -14.03
CA TYR A 12 -4.68 7.87 -13.85
C TYR A 12 -3.16 7.84 -13.88
N TYR A 13 -2.56 6.89 -13.16
CA TYR A 13 -1.10 6.84 -12.96
C TYR A 13 -0.36 6.00 -14.00
N ILE A 14 -1.03 5.09 -14.69
CA ILE A 14 -0.38 4.15 -15.59
C ILE A 14 -0.80 4.43 -17.02
N ASP A 15 0.18 4.67 -17.88
CA ASP A 15 -0.04 4.89 -19.32
C ASP A 15 0.02 3.54 -20.05
N ASP A 16 -1.15 2.99 -20.37
CA ASP A 16 -1.27 1.78 -21.17
C ASP A 16 -1.61 2.17 -22.61
N ALA A 17 -0.60 2.63 -23.32
CA ALA A 17 -0.75 3.25 -24.65
C ALA A 17 -1.28 2.29 -25.72
N ALA A 18 -1.07 0.99 -25.53
CA ALA A 18 -1.51 -0.02 -26.50
C ALA A 18 -3.00 -0.39 -26.36
N ASP A 19 -3.63 -0.03 -25.25
CA ASP A 19 -5.03 -0.34 -24.95
C ASP A 19 -5.89 0.91 -25.14
N SER A 20 -6.73 0.91 -26.18
CA SER A 20 -7.57 2.08 -26.49
C SER A 20 -8.62 2.34 -25.42
N GLU A 21 -9.14 1.28 -24.78
CA GLU A 21 -10.10 1.45 -23.67
C GLU A 21 -9.41 2.07 -22.46
N ALA A 22 -8.19 1.63 -22.14
CA ALA A 22 -7.40 2.21 -21.06
C ALA A 22 -7.16 3.71 -21.31
N GLN A 23 -6.90 4.12 -22.55
CA GLN A 23 -6.69 5.52 -22.89
C GLN A 23 -7.97 6.35 -22.69
N ARG A 24 -9.12 5.84 -23.08
CA ARG A 24 -10.40 6.52 -22.84
C ARG A 24 -10.68 6.65 -21.34
N GLN A 25 -10.45 5.59 -20.58
CA GLN A 25 -10.64 5.60 -19.14
C GLN A 25 -9.65 6.56 -18.45
N ARG A 26 -8.44 6.68 -18.98
CA ARG A 26 -7.45 7.61 -18.45
C ARG A 26 -7.93 9.06 -18.54
N VAL A 27 -8.52 9.45 -19.65
CA VAL A 27 -9.08 10.81 -19.81
C VAL A 27 -10.16 11.06 -18.76
N ALA A 28 -11.07 10.10 -18.56
CA ALA A 28 -12.14 10.22 -17.57
C ALA A 28 -11.59 10.24 -16.13
N ALA A 29 -10.63 9.39 -15.83
CA ALA A 29 -9.99 9.35 -14.50
C ALA A 29 -9.27 10.68 -14.21
N ARG A 30 -8.54 11.22 -15.16
CA ARG A 30 -7.86 12.50 -15.01
C ARG A 30 -8.87 13.62 -14.72
N ARG A 31 -9.97 13.64 -15.45
CA ARG A 31 -11.00 14.67 -15.23
C ARG A 31 -11.57 14.61 -13.83
N LEU A 32 -11.82 13.41 -13.31
CA LEU A 32 -12.33 13.24 -11.95
C LEU A 32 -11.29 13.62 -10.90
N ILE A 33 -10.09 13.08 -10.99
CA ILE A 33 -9.07 13.26 -9.99
C ILE A 33 -8.57 14.71 -9.94
N GLU A 34 -8.49 15.37 -11.10
CA GLU A 34 -8.03 16.75 -11.19
C GLU A 34 -9.16 17.78 -11.03
N SER A 35 -10.40 17.33 -10.78
CA SER A 35 -11.55 18.22 -10.61
C SER A 35 -11.50 19.05 -9.32
N GLY A 36 -10.71 18.62 -8.33
CA GLY A 36 -10.65 19.29 -7.03
C GLY A 36 -11.79 18.95 -6.09
N GLN A 37 -12.78 18.15 -6.52
CA GLN A 37 -13.83 17.76 -5.59
C GLN A 37 -13.33 16.73 -4.57
N PRO A 38 -13.95 16.65 -3.37
CA PRO A 38 -13.49 15.74 -2.33
C PRO A 38 -13.58 14.27 -2.75
N LEU A 39 -12.44 13.58 -2.66
CA LEU A 39 -12.30 12.17 -3.02
C LEU A 39 -11.77 11.39 -1.83
N MET A 40 -12.00 10.08 -1.82
CA MET A 40 -11.53 9.19 -0.76
C MET A 40 -10.92 7.93 -1.33
N VAL A 41 -9.84 7.45 -0.69
CA VAL A 41 -9.16 6.21 -1.05
C VAL A 41 -9.07 5.32 0.20
N SER A 42 -9.51 4.08 0.07
CA SER A 42 -9.42 3.09 1.15
C SER A 42 -8.05 2.44 1.21
N LYS A 43 -7.71 1.83 2.35
CA LYS A 43 -6.44 1.09 2.49
C LYS A 43 -6.37 -0.09 1.53
N SER A 44 -7.48 -0.78 1.32
CA SER A 44 -7.52 -1.91 0.39
C SER A 44 -7.22 -1.48 -1.05
N VAL A 45 -7.67 -0.30 -1.45
CA VAL A 45 -7.36 0.26 -2.78
C VAL A 45 -5.88 0.61 -2.89
N ILE A 46 -5.29 1.18 -1.84
CA ILE A 46 -3.85 1.48 -1.81
C ILE A 46 -3.04 0.19 -1.99
N LEU A 47 -3.39 -0.86 -1.27
CA LEU A 47 -2.73 -2.15 -1.37
C LEU A 47 -2.84 -2.74 -2.77
N GLU A 48 -4.04 -2.72 -3.34
CA GLU A 48 -4.29 -3.25 -4.66
C GLU A 48 -3.58 -2.43 -5.75
N LEU A 49 -3.54 -1.12 -5.60
CA LEU A 49 -2.84 -0.23 -6.55
C LEU A 49 -1.34 -0.57 -6.60
N GLU A 50 -0.71 -0.77 -5.46
CA GLU A 50 0.70 -1.18 -5.42
C GLU A 50 0.91 -2.51 -6.15
N TRP A 51 0.04 -3.48 -5.87
CA TRP A 51 0.12 -4.79 -6.51
C TRP A 51 -0.04 -4.68 -8.03
N VAL A 52 -0.99 -3.88 -8.51
CA VAL A 52 -1.22 -3.67 -9.95
C VAL A 52 0.01 -3.03 -10.61
N MET A 53 0.55 -1.97 -9.99
CA MET A 53 1.73 -1.29 -10.53
C MET A 53 2.93 -2.23 -10.61
N ARG A 54 3.23 -2.93 -9.53
CA ARG A 54 4.40 -3.81 -9.44
C ARG A 54 4.18 -5.12 -10.18
N GLY A 55 3.07 -5.79 -9.89
CA GLY A 55 2.85 -7.16 -10.34
C GLY A 55 2.37 -7.27 -11.77
N TYR A 56 1.58 -6.31 -12.25
CA TYR A 56 1.04 -6.34 -13.61
C TYR A 56 1.86 -5.47 -14.58
N TYR A 57 2.25 -4.27 -14.16
CA TYR A 57 2.94 -3.32 -15.03
C TYR A 57 4.45 -3.25 -14.80
N GLY A 58 4.98 -3.97 -13.82
CA GLY A 58 6.41 -4.06 -13.58
C GLY A 58 7.06 -2.78 -13.05
N PHE A 59 6.32 -1.95 -12.34
CA PHE A 59 6.88 -0.75 -11.73
C PHE A 59 7.97 -1.12 -10.73
N SER A 60 9.05 -0.36 -10.75
CA SER A 60 10.11 -0.48 -9.74
C SER A 60 9.63 0.10 -8.40
N PRO A 61 10.29 -0.26 -7.28
CA PRO A 61 9.98 0.36 -5.99
C PRO A 61 10.03 1.88 -6.01
N THR A 62 10.97 2.47 -6.74
CA THR A 62 11.07 3.93 -6.90
C THR A 62 9.86 4.51 -7.61
N GLN A 63 9.39 3.84 -8.66
CA GLN A 63 8.20 4.28 -9.40
C GLN A 63 6.94 4.17 -8.54
N VAL A 64 6.79 3.07 -7.79
CA VAL A 64 5.67 2.89 -6.86
C VAL A 64 5.69 4.00 -5.80
N SER A 65 6.84 4.25 -5.22
CA SER A 65 7.02 5.29 -4.20
C SER A 65 6.63 6.66 -4.73
N ALA A 66 7.03 7.00 -5.96
CA ALA A 66 6.70 8.28 -6.58
C ALA A 66 5.17 8.45 -6.73
N VAL A 67 4.46 7.40 -7.15
CA VAL A 67 3.00 7.43 -7.26
C VAL A 67 2.35 7.64 -5.90
N MET A 68 2.80 6.90 -4.89
CA MET A 68 2.23 7.00 -3.55
C MET A 68 2.45 8.38 -2.93
N HIS A 69 3.64 8.96 -3.10
CA HIS A 69 3.92 10.32 -2.64
C HIS A 69 3.03 11.34 -3.35
N HIS A 70 2.89 11.23 -4.66
CA HIS A 70 2.02 12.14 -5.41
C HIS A 70 0.58 12.06 -4.91
N LEU A 71 0.08 10.85 -4.69
CA LEU A 71 -1.29 10.63 -4.22
C LEU A 71 -1.48 11.24 -2.82
N LEU A 72 -0.53 11.03 -1.91
CA LEU A 72 -0.57 11.58 -0.56
C LEU A 72 -0.50 13.10 -0.51
N GLU A 73 0.09 13.73 -1.53
CA GLU A 73 0.20 15.20 -1.63
C GLU A 73 -1.08 15.87 -2.10
N GLN A 74 -2.06 15.12 -2.60
CA GLN A 74 -3.30 15.70 -3.12
C GLN A 74 -4.21 16.15 -1.97
N ALA A 75 -4.37 17.45 -1.79
CA ALA A 75 -5.10 18.02 -0.65
C ALA A 75 -6.59 17.63 -0.62
N HIS A 76 -7.19 17.36 -1.78
CA HIS A 76 -8.61 17.02 -1.90
C HIS A 76 -8.89 15.51 -1.76
N ILE A 77 -7.85 14.69 -1.58
CA ILE A 77 -8.00 13.25 -1.41
C ILE A 77 -7.81 12.89 0.06
N THR A 78 -8.84 12.28 0.63
CA THR A 78 -8.84 11.76 1.99
C THR A 78 -8.48 10.27 1.95
N PHE A 79 -7.65 9.84 2.90
CA PHE A 79 -7.29 8.42 3.05
C PHE A 79 -8.03 7.83 4.24
N GLU A 80 -8.44 6.59 4.11
CA GLU A 80 -9.10 5.86 5.20
C GLU A 80 -8.26 5.86 6.47
N ASP A 81 -6.94 5.71 6.32
CA ASP A 81 -5.99 5.72 7.43
C ASP A 81 -4.68 6.29 6.92
N ARG A 82 -4.62 7.61 6.84
CA ARG A 82 -3.47 8.31 6.27
C ARG A 82 -2.17 7.97 7.01
N ALA A 83 -2.23 7.93 8.33
CA ALA A 83 -1.03 7.64 9.13
C ALA A 83 -0.46 6.26 8.82
N ALA A 84 -1.32 5.25 8.66
CA ALA A 84 -0.86 3.91 8.30
C ALA A 84 -0.25 3.87 6.90
N VAL A 85 -0.85 4.57 5.93
CA VAL A 85 -0.32 4.62 4.56
C VAL A 85 1.04 5.32 4.53
N GLU A 86 1.18 6.43 5.23
CA GLU A 86 2.45 7.16 5.31
C GLU A 86 3.55 6.31 5.97
N GLN A 87 3.23 5.63 7.06
CA GLN A 87 4.19 4.75 7.74
C GLN A 87 4.55 3.55 6.87
N ALA A 88 3.57 2.95 6.20
CA ALA A 88 3.81 1.84 5.29
C ALA A 88 4.75 2.24 4.15
N LEU A 89 4.55 3.43 3.58
CA LEU A 89 5.41 3.93 2.52
C LEU A 89 6.84 4.13 3.01
N ALA A 90 7.02 4.72 4.20
CA ALA A 90 8.34 4.91 4.79
C ALA A 90 9.05 3.56 5.00
N ASN A 91 8.35 2.56 5.54
CA ASN A 91 8.91 1.23 5.76
C ASN A 91 9.19 0.49 4.44
N PHE A 92 8.34 0.69 3.45
CA PHE A 92 8.56 0.15 2.11
C PHE A 92 9.85 0.71 1.51
N GLU A 93 10.09 1.98 1.67
CA GLU A 93 11.31 2.63 1.19
C GLU A 93 12.56 2.14 1.92
N MET A 94 12.40 1.56 3.11
CA MET A 94 13.47 0.92 3.86
C MET A 94 13.63 -0.57 3.54
N GLY A 95 12.86 -1.10 2.61
CA GLY A 95 13.01 -2.47 2.13
C GLY A 95 11.98 -3.48 2.62
N ILE A 96 10.95 -3.05 3.36
CA ILE A 96 9.85 -3.93 3.72
C ILE A 96 8.89 -4.05 2.53
N GLY A 97 8.42 -5.25 2.20
CA GLY A 97 7.39 -5.43 1.18
C GLY A 97 6.15 -4.60 1.50
N PHE A 98 5.51 -4.01 0.49
CA PHE A 98 4.46 -3.04 0.75
C PHE A 98 3.27 -3.62 1.51
N ALA A 99 2.84 -4.84 1.15
CA ALA A 99 1.73 -5.50 1.85
C ALA A 99 2.06 -5.69 3.34
N ASP A 100 3.25 -6.20 3.63
CA ASP A 100 3.71 -6.38 5.00
C ASP A 100 3.80 -5.04 5.74
N ALA A 101 4.30 -4.02 5.07
CA ALA A 101 4.42 -2.68 5.64
C ALA A 101 3.05 -2.09 5.99
N LEU A 102 2.06 -2.26 5.12
CA LEU A 102 0.71 -1.75 5.36
C LEU A 102 -0.01 -2.53 6.46
N HIS A 103 0.13 -3.86 6.47
CA HIS A 103 -0.39 -4.68 7.55
C HIS A 103 0.21 -4.28 8.89
N HIS A 104 1.53 -4.14 8.94
CA HIS A 104 2.24 -3.76 10.16
C HIS A 104 1.76 -2.39 10.67
N ALA A 105 1.69 -1.40 9.79
CA ALA A 105 1.26 -0.05 10.16
C ALA A 105 -0.19 -0.03 10.65
N SER A 106 -1.03 -0.95 10.14
CA SER A 106 -2.43 -1.07 10.58
C SER A 106 -2.55 -1.66 11.99
N TYR A 107 -1.49 -2.26 12.51
CA TYR A 107 -1.47 -2.88 13.85
C TYR A 107 -0.75 -2.03 14.89
N LYS A 108 -0.59 -0.75 14.66
CA LYS A 108 0.20 0.12 15.55
C LYS A 108 -0.30 0.15 17.01
N SER A 109 -1.57 -0.18 17.25
CA SER A 109 -2.13 -0.25 18.60
C SER A 109 -1.95 -1.61 19.27
N CYS A 110 -1.37 -2.58 18.58
CA CYS A 110 -1.17 -3.93 19.09
C CYS A 110 0.18 -4.03 19.82
N ALA A 111 0.28 -4.97 20.75
CA ALA A 111 1.53 -5.22 21.48
C ALA A 111 2.60 -5.83 20.58
N SER A 112 2.19 -6.64 19.60
CA SER A 112 3.08 -7.28 18.65
C SER A 112 2.31 -7.72 17.41
N VAL A 113 3.05 -8.06 16.36
CA VAL A 113 2.50 -8.66 15.14
C VAL A 113 3.11 -10.05 14.99
N ALA A 114 2.27 -11.06 14.84
CA ALA A 114 2.69 -12.45 14.74
C ALA A 114 2.78 -12.87 13.27
N THR A 115 3.84 -13.57 12.91
CA THR A 115 4.06 -14.08 11.56
C THR A 115 4.82 -15.39 11.58
N PHE A 116 4.70 -16.16 10.51
CA PHE A 116 5.58 -17.30 10.26
C PHE A 116 6.73 -16.94 9.32
N ASP A 117 6.73 -15.74 8.75
CA ASP A 117 7.76 -15.30 7.80
C ASP A 117 9.03 -14.86 8.53
N ASP A 118 9.98 -15.79 8.66
CA ASP A 118 11.29 -15.55 9.28
C ASP A 118 12.28 -14.87 8.34
N ARG A 119 12.22 -15.18 7.04
CA ARG A 119 13.29 -14.83 6.11
C ARG A 119 13.26 -13.36 5.68
N THR A 120 12.08 -12.79 5.56
CA THR A 120 11.96 -11.44 5.05
C THR A 120 11.34 -10.50 6.07
N PHE A 121 10.06 -10.64 6.37
CA PHE A 121 9.34 -9.65 7.16
C PHE A 121 9.87 -9.56 8.61
N ALA A 122 9.88 -10.67 9.35
CA ALA A 122 10.29 -10.64 10.76
C ALA A 122 11.74 -10.17 10.90
N ARG A 123 12.61 -10.65 10.04
CA ARG A 123 14.04 -10.31 10.08
C ARG A 123 14.27 -8.83 9.76
N ARG A 124 13.65 -8.32 8.73
CA ARG A 124 13.77 -6.91 8.33
C ARG A 124 13.14 -5.99 9.36
N ALA A 125 11.98 -6.35 9.89
CA ALA A 125 11.31 -5.56 10.91
C ALA A 125 12.17 -5.44 12.16
N LYS A 126 12.82 -6.54 12.58
CA LYS A 126 13.73 -6.53 13.71
C LYS A 126 14.97 -5.66 13.44
N ALA A 127 15.55 -5.81 12.26
CA ALA A 127 16.74 -5.02 11.88
C ALA A 127 16.44 -3.53 11.85
N LEU A 128 15.23 -3.14 11.47
CA LEU A 128 14.81 -1.74 11.42
C LEU A 128 14.22 -1.22 12.74
N GLY A 129 14.05 -2.10 13.72
CA GLY A 129 13.50 -1.72 15.02
C GLY A 129 12.04 -1.27 14.94
N LEU A 130 11.23 -1.91 14.09
CA LEU A 130 9.83 -1.51 13.93
C LEU A 130 9.01 -1.76 15.19
N ALA A 131 8.10 -0.85 15.47
CA ALA A 131 7.13 -0.97 16.57
C ALA A 131 5.71 -0.95 16.01
N PRO A 132 4.85 -1.89 16.41
CA PRO A 132 5.08 -2.96 17.38
C PRO A 132 6.07 -4.01 16.87
N PRO A 133 6.73 -4.76 17.77
CA PRO A 133 7.66 -5.80 17.35
C PRO A 133 6.97 -6.92 16.59
N VAL A 134 7.67 -7.46 15.61
CA VAL A 134 7.19 -8.60 14.84
C VAL A 134 7.74 -9.87 15.47
N MET A 135 6.88 -10.76 15.91
CA MET A 135 7.25 -12.01 16.54
C MET A 135 7.02 -13.18 15.61
N LEU A 136 7.94 -14.13 15.67
CA LEU A 136 7.82 -15.37 14.92
C LEU A 136 6.99 -16.36 15.72
N VAL A 137 5.95 -16.91 15.08
CA VAL A 137 5.14 -17.95 15.72
C VAL A 137 5.86 -19.26 15.57
N SER A 138 6.21 -19.89 16.72
CA SER A 138 6.82 -21.22 16.72
C SER A 138 5.73 -22.28 16.60
N ARG A 139 5.95 -23.27 15.72
CA ARG A 139 5.02 -24.41 15.59
C ARG A 139 4.89 -25.17 16.92
N GLN A 140 5.96 -25.21 17.72
CA GLN A 140 5.95 -25.88 19.02
C GLN A 140 5.10 -25.13 20.03
N THR A 141 5.14 -23.80 20.02
CA THR A 141 4.31 -22.99 20.93
C THR A 141 2.86 -22.94 20.51
N ALA A 142 2.55 -23.25 19.27
CA ALA A 142 1.18 -23.30 18.76
C ALA A 142 0.44 -24.59 19.11
N GLU A 143 1.14 -25.63 19.56
CA GLU A 143 0.52 -26.89 19.96
C GLU A 143 -0.17 -26.75 21.32
N PRO A 144 -1.41 -27.23 21.45
CA PRO A 144 -2.11 -27.16 22.71
C PRO A 144 -1.43 -28.02 23.75
N ARG A 145 -1.31 -27.49 24.95
CA ARG A 145 -0.77 -28.20 26.10
C ARG A 145 -1.76 -29.27 26.55
N ARG A 146 -1.26 -30.39 26.93
CA ARG A 146 -2.06 -31.47 27.46
C ARG A 146 -2.07 -31.42 28.99
#